data_6464aa093ec4f0f335048ed9d685afcc
#
_entry.id   6464aa093ec4f0f335048ed9d685afcc
#
_cell.length_a   1.000
_cell.length_b   1.000
_cell.length_c   1.000
_cell.angle_alpha   90.00
_cell.angle_beta   90.00
_cell.angle_gamma   90.00
#
_symmetry.space_group_name_H-M   'P 1'
#
loop_
_entity.id
_entity.type
_entity.pdbx_description
1 polymer ?
#
loop_
_entity_poly.entity_id
_entity_poly.type
_entity_poly.pdbx_seq_one_letter_code
_entity_poly.pdbx_strand_id
1 'polypeptide(L)'
;MKDRKVLSRDPRRYTLPSERALGAETHSYLPELCDQLQTGKINRRDFLRQAALLGMATGTVYAMADKLAGGGDVIGSAMADEMPKAGGTLRVSMRVQEMTDPATFPWTERSNVSRFMVEYLTRTQSDNVTVPYLASSWEASDDLATWVFHLNQGITWSNGDAFTSADVAHTVNRWLDPAVGSSNLGLFGAMVEEGEDGQPRGIPGAVEVIDDHTIQFNLKQAALAMPENFYNYPTAMVHRGFGVDYEADLSANPIGTGPFELAEYALGEVAILKRARDWWAGDFYLDEIHYFDHGEDTNAWIAALASQQVDMVFRLPNNLIDAAQALPFVDIHPVTTAQTAVMRFRISEAPFDNLKLRQAVVACMDHQEILDKAFQGRGQIAENHHVCPIHPEYATLPPLKRDIEKAKALLAEAGHADGITLEIANGDTEGPWMTDACAIFKNQAAPAGINIEINKMPANQYWEVWDKAPWGYTAWTHRPLGTMVLGLAYRKGVPWNEVAYDNPAFDAALDDAEATLDVNERRKKMEVCQKLLQDDAIIPQPFWRSVYKAANKRVKGHQTHPTLYHQFHNVWLDG
;
A
#
# COMPACT_ATOMS: atom_id res chain seq x y z
N MET A 1 -14.41 -47.88 -1.08
CA MET A 1 -14.37 -47.87 -2.55
C MET A 1 -15.56 -47.04 -3.04
N LYS A 2 -15.31 -45.78 -3.35
CA LYS A 2 -16.27 -44.90 -4.04
C LYS A 2 -15.61 -44.40 -5.31
N ASP A 3 -16.28 -44.62 -6.41
CA ASP A 3 -15.81 -44.41 -7.78
C ASP A 3 -15.30 -42.99 -8.00
N ARG A 4 -14.00 -42.86 -8.29
CA ARG A 4 -13.44 -41.67 -8.94
C ARG A 4 -13.91 -41.68 -10.39
N LYS A 5 -14.84 -40.80 -10.76
CA LYS A 5 -15.17 -40.48 -12.14
C LYS A 5 -13.89 -40.06 -12.86
N VAL A 6 -13.45 -40.85 -13.80
CA VAL A 6 -12.41 -40.48 -14.77
C VAL A 6 -12.97 -39.37 -15.64
N LEU A 7 -12.59 -38.13 -15.38
CA LEU A 7 -12.83 -37.01 -16.28
C LEU A 7 -12.01 -37.20 -17.54
N SER A 8 -12.65 -37.09 -18.69
CA SER A 8 -12.05 -37.27 -20.02
C SER A 8 -10.85 -36.33 -20.16
N ARG A 9 -9.69 -36.89 -20.53
CA ARG A 9 -8.44 -36.14 -20.81
C ARG A 9 -8.67 -35.29 -22.07
N ASP A 10 -8.89 -33.97 -21.89
CA ASP A 10 -8.67 -32.99 -22.96
C ASP A 10 -7.13 -32.92 -23.16
N PRO A 11 -6.60 -33.26 -24.35
CA PRO A 11 -5.16 -33.23 -24.59
C PRO A 11 -4.52 -31.83 -24.51
N ARG A 12 -5.33 -30.78 -24.37
CA ARG A 12 -4.89 -29.40 -24.18
C ARG A 12 -4.72 -28.99 -22.69
N ARG A 13 -5.11 -29.85 -21.75
CA ARG A 13 -4.89 -29.59 -20.31
C ARG A 13 -3.43 -29.86 -19.96
N TYR A 14 -2.78 -28.82 -19.43
CA TYR A 14 -1.49 -28.96 -18.77
C TYR A 14 -1.64 -29.96 -17.61
N THR A 15 -0.75 -30.97 -17.56
CA THR A 15 -0.73 -31.89 -16.42
C THR A 15 -0.17 -31.11 -15.24
N LEU A 16 -0.96 -31.02 -14.15
CA LEU A 16 -0.49 -30.37 -12.91
C LEU A 16 0.89 -30.93 -12.53
N PRO A 17 1.84 -30.09 -12.14
CA PRO A 17 3.11 -30.56 -11.62
C PRO A 17 2.84 -31.56 -10.48
N SER A 18 3.53 -32.70 -10.50
CA SER A 18 3.52 -33.59 -9.34
C SER A 18 4.17 -32.84 -8.16
N GLU A 19 3.83 -33.20 -6.94
CA GLU A 19 4.48 -32.67 -5.72
C GLU A 19 6.02 -32.68 -5.85
N ARG A 20 6.57 -33.64 -6.59
CA ARG A 20 8.01 -33.76 -6.89
C ARG A 20 8.52 -32.70 -7.87
N ALA A 21 7.67 -32.10 -8.69
CA ALA A 21 8.03 -31.04 -9.65
C ALA A 21 7.86 -29.64 -9.10
N LEU A 22 7.08 -29.49 -8.03
CA LEU A 22 6.92 -28.24 -7.28
C LEU A 22 8.05 -28.04 -6.23
N GLY A 23 8.76 -29.12 -5.87
CA GLY A 23 9.72 -29.15 -4.78
C GLY A 23 9.07 -29.55 -3.44
N ALA A 24 9.85 -30.16 -2.55
CA ALA A 24 9.37 -30.61 -1.24
C ALA A 24 9.07 -29.45 -0.26
N GLU A 25 9.40 -28.23 -0.66
CA GLU A 25 9.36 -27.00 0.15
C GLU A 25 8.22 -26.06 -0.25
N THR A 26 7.30 -26.47 -1.15
CA THR A 26 6.20 -25.61 -1.59
C THR A 26 4.96 -25.87 -0.77
N HIS A 27 4.23 -24.79 -0.48
CA HIS A 27 2.99 -24.83 0.32
C HIS A 27 1.96 -25.83 -0.26
N SER A 28 1.34 -26.62 0.60
CA SER A 28 0.41 -27.70 0.23
C SER A 28 -0.82 -27.24 -0.58
N TYR A 29 -1.18 -25.98 -0.51
CA TYR A 29 -2.30 -25.38 -1.26
C TYR A 29 -1.99 -25.09 -2.75
N LEU A 30 -0.72 -25.06 -3.18
CA LEU A 30 -0.36 -24.70 -4.57
C LEU A 30 -0.99 -25.59 -5.64
N PRO A 31 -1.13 -26.91 -5.48
CA PRO A 31 -1.83 -27.75 -6.46
C PRO A 31 -3.31 -27.36 -6.65
N GLU A 32 -4.01 -27.01 -5.57
CA GLU A 32 -5.40 -26.53 -5.60
C GLU A 32 -5.48 -25.19 -6.33
N LEU A 33 -4.57 -24.27 -6.06
CA LEU A 33 -4.48 -22.96 -6.71
C LEU A 33 -4.27 -23.09 -8.23
N CYS A 34 -3.45 -24.06 -8.67
CA CYS A 34 -3.27 -24.38 -10.09
C CYS A 34 -4.56 -24.91 -10.73
N ASP A 35 -5.31 -25.78 -10.04
CA ASP A 35 -6.61 -26.27 -10.52
C ASP A 35 -7.62 -25.14 -10.64
N GLN A 36 -7.65 -24.22 -9.69
CA GLN A 36 -8.54 -23.06 -9.72
C GLN A 36 -8.27 -22.16 -10.92
N LEU A 37 -7.01 -21.92 -11.28
CA LEU A 37 -6.66 -21.19 -12.49
C LEU A 37 -7.08 -21.94 -13.75
N GLN A 38 -6.77 -23.25 -13.86
CA GLN A 38 -7.15 -24.06 -15.01
C GLN A 38 -8.66 -24.15 -15.24
N THR A 39 -9.42 -24.18 -14.17
CA THR A 39 -10.89 -24.27 -14.20
C THR A 39 -11.57 -22.91 -14.32
N GLY A 40 -10.79 -21.81 -14.34
CA GLY A 40 -11.31 -20.44 -14.44
C GLY A 40 -12.02 -19.96 -13.17
N LYS A 41 -11.84 -20.62 -12.03
CA LYS A 41 -12.37 -20.17 -10.74
C LYS A 41 -11.66 -18.91 -10.23
N ILE A 42 -10.39 -18.74 -10.60
CA ILE A 42 -9.60 -17.54 -10.37
C ILE A 42 -9.00 -17.06 -11.69
N ASN A 43 -8.69 -15.77 -11.77
CA ASN A 43 -8.01 -15.20 -12.93
C ASN A 43 -6.48 -15.32 -12.78
N ARG A 44 -5.76 -15.05 -13.89
CA ARG A 44 -4.29 -15.11 -13.94
C ARG A 44 -3.63 -14.19 -12.88
N ARG A 45 -4.19 -13.01 -12.64
CA ARG A 45 -3.63 -12.03 -11.70
C ARG A 45 -3.75 -12.52 -10.25
N ASP A 46 -4.89 -13.07 -9.87
CA ASP A 46 -5.12 -13.64 -8.54
C ASP A 46 -4.18 -14.84 -8.31
N PHE A 47 -3.99 -15.69 -9.34
CA PHE A 47 -3.03 -16.79 -9.28
C PHE A 47 -1.59 -16.31 -9.04
N LEU A 48 -1.13 -15.33 -9.85
CA LEU A 48 0.23 -14.79 -9.71
C LEU A 48 0.50 -14.26 -8.31
N ARG A 49 -0.44 -13.47 -7.79
CA ARG A 49 -0.33 -12.89 -6.45
C ARG A 49 -0.24 -13.96 -5.38
N GLN A 50 -1.18 -14.90 -5.39
CA GLN A 50 -1.28 -15.89 -4.33
C GLN A 50 -0.20 -16.95 -4.39
N ALA A 51 0.20 -17.40 -5.58
CA ALA A 51 1.31 -18.33 -5.74
C ALA A 51 2.65 -17.73 -5.29
N ALA A 52 2.88 -16.45 -5.60
CA ALA A 52 4.05 -15.72 -5.14
C ALA A 52 4.06 -15.58 -3.61
N LEU A 53 2.92 -15.22 -2.99
CA LEU A 53 2.81 -15.14 -1.53
C LEU A 53 3.11 -16.45 -0.83
N LEU A 54 2.73 -17.58 -1.42
CA LEU A 54 2.97 -18.92 -0.89
C LEU A 54 4.38 -19.46 -1.22
N GLY A 55 5.32 -18.59 -1.60
CA GLY A 55 6.74 -18.92 -1.76
C GLY A 55 7.13 -19.50 -3.12
N MET A 56 6.21 -19.56 -4.10
CA MET A 56 6.60 -20.04 -5.44
C MET A 56 7.53 -19.05 -6.13
N ALA A 57 8.65 -19.54 -6.66
CA ALA A 57 9.65 -18.71 -7.35
C ALA A 57 9.01 -17.93 -8.52
N THR A 58 9.28 -16.63 -8.59
CA THR A 58 8.64 -15.67 -9.50
C THR A 58 8.65 -16.13 -10.97
N GLY A 59 9.81 -16.57 -11.49
CA GLY A 59 9.90 -17.07 -12.87
C GLY A 59 8.98 -18.28 -13.12
N THR A 60 8.85 -19.16 -12.13
CA THR A 60 7.97 -20.33 -12.17
C THR A 60 6.50 -19.91 -12.16
N VAL A 61 6.13 -18.94 -11.31
CA VAL A 61 4.76 -18.41 -11.19
C VAL A 61 4.27 -17.85 -12.53
N TYR A 62 5.05 -16.99 -13.19
CA TYR A 62 4.68 -16.41 -14.47
C TYR A 62 4.61 -17.47 -15.58
N ALA A 63 5.61 -18.36 -15.66
CA ALA A 63 5.63 -19.43 -16.65
C ALA A 63 4.46 -20.42 -16.48
N MET A 64 4.06 -20.73 -15.24
CA MET A 64 2.90 -21.56 -14.95
C MET A 64 1.60 -20.86 -15.27
N ALA A 65 1.46 -19.60 -14.89
CA ALA A 65 0.27 -18.81 -15.19
C ALA A 65 -0.02 -18.77 -16.70
N ASP A 66 1.00 -18.56 -17.53
CA ASP A 66 0.86 -18.53 -18.98
C ASP A 66 0.44 -19.90 -19.54
N LYS A 67 1.04 -20.99 -19.05
CA LYS A 67 0.68 -22.36 -19.48
C LYS A 67 -0.72 -22.78 -19.01
N LEU A 68 -1.11 -22.43 -17.78
CA LEU A 68 -2.37 -22.83 -17.18
C LEU A 68 -3.56 -22.01 -17.71
N ALA A 69 -3.36 -20.73 -18.00
CA ALA A 69 -4.40 -19.85 -18.56
C ALA A 69 -4.59 -19.98 -20.08
N GLY A 70 -3.83 -20.86 -20.76
CA GLY A 70 -3.95 -21.11 -22.20
C GLY A 70 -3.49 -19.93 -23.08
N GLY A 71 -2.72 -19.02 -22.56
CA GLY A 71 -2.13 -17.89 -23.28
C GLY A 71 -0.75 -18.24 -23.82
N GLY A 72 -0.52 -18.05 -25.11
CA GLY A 72 0.82 -18.06 -25.69
C GLY A 72 1.62 -16.84 -25.23
N ASP A 73 2.94 -16.96 -25.29
CA ASP A 73 3.98 -16.02 -24.89
C ASP A 73 3.58 -14.53 -24.84
N VAL A 74 3.19 -14.03 -23.67
CA VAL A 74 2.93 -12.60 -23.42
C VAL A 74 4.11 -11.95 -22.63
N ILE A 75 5.10 -12.74 -22.26
CA ILE A 75 6.35 -12.22 -21.69
C ILE A 75 7.33 -12.04 -22.85
N GLY A 76 7.23 -10.96 -23.57
CA GLY A 76 8.27 -10.70 -24.57
C GLY A 76 8.04 -9.65 -25.64
N SER A 77 6.88 -9.05 -25.73
CA SER A 77 6.61 -8.19 -26.90
C SER A 77 6.48 -6.68 -26.65
N ALA A 78 6.76 -6.20 -25.44
CA ALA A 78 6.68 -4.76 -25.14
C ALA A 78 8.01 -4.10 -24.75
N MET A 79 9.12 -4.84 -24.71
CA MET A 79 10.45 -4.28 -24.39
C MET A 79 11.53 -4.69 -25.39
N ALA A 80 11.20 -4.96 -26.62
CA ALA A 80 12.20 -5.18 -27.66
C ALA A 80 12.26 -3.95 -28.55
N ASP A 81 13.29 -3.09 -28.33
CA ASP A 81 14.03 -2.41 -29.39
C ASP A 81 15.06 -1.38 -28.89
N GLU A 82 15.09 -0.98 -27.62
CA GLU A 82 16.13 -0.06 -27.13
C GLU A 82 16.93 -0.72 -26.02
N MET A 83 18.25 -0.91 -26.23
CA MET A 83 19.14 -1.39 -25.16
C MET A 83 19.31 -0.30 -24.10
N PRO A 84 19.16 -0.64 -22.78
CA PRO A 84 19.38 0.32 -21.71
C PRO A 84 20.76 0.96 -21.80
N LYS A 85 20.83 2.26 -21.57
CA LYS A 85 22.06 3.04 -21.54
C LYS A 85 22.47 3.27 -20.09
N ALA A 86 23.71 2.95 -19.75
CA ALA A 86 24.25 3.27 -18.45
C ALA A 86 24.67 4.75 -18.38
N GLY A 87 24.48 5.34 -17.19
CA GLY A 87 24.90 6.70 -16.88
C GLY A 87 23.77 7.71 -16.82
N GLY A 88 24.12 8.89 -16.37
CA GLY A 88 23.24 10.04 -16.31
C GLY A 88 22.53 10.25 -14.98
N THR A 89 21.92 11.44 -14.87
CA THR A 89 21.22 11.91 -13.67
C THR A 89 19.73 12.00 -13.93
N LEU A 90 18.93 11.28 -13.15
CA LEU A 90 17.48 11.42 -13.12
C LEU A 90 17.08 12.50 -12.12
N ARG A 91 16.38 13.53 -12.60
CA ARG A 91 15.93 14.67 -11.78
C ARG A 91 14.42 14.56 -11.54
N VAL A 92 14.01 14.57 -10.29
CA VAL A 92 12.62 14.34 -9.86
C VAL A 92 12.13 15.51 -9.03
N SER A 93 10.99 16.10 -9.38
CA SER A 93 10.28 17.02 -8.49
C SER A 93 9.50 16.21 -7.47
N MET A 94 9.89 16.29 -6.20
CA MET A 94 9.25 15.64 -5.06
C MET A 94 9.63 16.37 -3.79
N ARG A 95 8.74 16.39 -2.81
CA ARG A 95 9.04 16.97 -1.49
C ARG A 95 10.18 16.20 -0.81
N VAL A 96 11.14 16.94 -0.28
CA VAL A 96 12.25 16.41 0.52
C VAL A 96 11.89 16.61 2.00
N GLN A 97 11.35 15.55 2.60
CA GLN A 97 10.88 15.55 3.98
C GLN A 97 11.92 14.94 4.91
N GLU A 98 11.77 15.18 6.20
CA GLU A 98 12.61 14.61 7.25
C GLU A 98 12.77 13.09 7.08
N MET A 99 14.02 12.61 7.14
CA MET A 99 14.37 11.21 6.91
C MET A 99 15.12 10.66 8.13
N THR A 100 14.38 10.46 9.21
CA THR A 100 14.87 9.91 10.49
C THR A 100 14.77 8.38 10.51
N ASP A 101 13.97 7.81 11.40
CA ASP A 101 13.77 6.37 11.54
C ASP A 101 12.72 5.85 10.52
N PRO A 102 13.08 4.92 9.62
CA PRO A 102 12.12 4.34 8.66
C PRO A 102 10.88 3.75 9.33
N ALA A 103 11.02 3.13 10.51
CA ALA A 103 9.91 2.51 11.23
C ALA A 103 8.76 3.50 11.53
N THR A 104 9.03 4.80 11.54
CA THR A 104 8.07 5.86 11.87
C THR A 104 7.61 6.68 10.66
N PHE A 105 8.02 6.32 9.44
CA PHE A 105 7.66 7.08 8.24
C PHE A 105 6.13 7.11 8.05
N PRO A 106 5.51 8.30 8.00
CA PRO A 106 4.07 8.42 7.81
C PRO A 106 3.67 8.43 6.33
N TRP A 107 4.64 8.62 5.40
CA TRP A 107 4.36 8.83 3.99
C TRP A 107 5.45 8.33 3.03
N THR A 108 5.06 8.06 1.78
CA THR A 108 5.90 7.42 0.75
C THR A 108 7.09 8.25 0.28
N GLU A 109 7.03 9.60 0.29
CA GLU A 109 8.13 10.46 -0.16
C GLU A 109 9.41 10.22 0.65
N ARG A 110 9.30 10.05 1.99
CA ARG A 110 10.45 9.72 2.84
C ARG A 110 11.12 8.43 2.39
N SER A 111 10.34 7.40 2.14
CA SER A 111 10.85 6.12 1.68
C SER A 111 11.38 6.17 0.24
N ASN A 112 10.89 7.05 -0.61
CA ASN A 112 11.36 7.15 -1.99
C ASN A 112 12.79 7.70 -2.09
N VAL A 113 13.21 8.55 -1.15
CA VAL A 113 14.62 8.95 -1.05
C VAL A 113 15.44 7.79 -0.49
N SER A 114 15.01 7.17 0.62
CA SER A 114 15.80 6.18 1.35
C SER A 114 15.92 4.82 0.66
N ARG A 115 14.93 4.39 -0.18
CA ARG A 115 14.88 3.01 -0.73
C ARG A 115 15.98 2.63 -1.71
N PHE A 116 16.81 3.57 -2.15
CA PHE A 116 18.00 3.29 -2.94
C PHE A 116 19.25 3.07 -2.08
N MET A 117 19.15 3.37 -0.79
CA MET A 117 20.18 3.15 0.24
C MET A 117 19.80 1.95 1.10
N VAL A 118 18.63 1.97 1.73
CA VAL A 118 18.10 0.89 2.57
C VAL A 118 17.03 0.11 1.80
N GLU A 119 17.11 -1.20 1.87
CA GLU A 119 16.28 -2.09 1.08
C GLU A 119 15.28 -2.86 1.95
N TYR A 120 14.50 -3.73 1.35
CA TYR A 120 13.37 -4.42 1.96
C TYR A 120 13.54 -5.93 1.85
N LEU A 121 12.90 -6.73 2.70
CA LEU A 121 12.99 -8.19 2.57
C LEU A 121 12.36 -8.70 1.26
N THR A 122 11.24 -8.12 0.88
CA THR A 122 10.51 -8.46 -0.34
C THR A 122 10.35 -7.21 -1.20
N ARG A 123 9.84 -7.38 -2.43
CA ARG A 123 9.50 -6.26 -3.32
C ARG A 123 8.18 -6.51 -4.02
N THR A 124 7.16 -5.71 -3.73
CA THR A 124 5.92 -5.70 -4.50
C THR A 124 6.12 -4.87 -5.76
N GLN A 125 5.82 -5.43 -6.91
CA GLN A 125 5.97 -4.81 -8.22
C GLN A 125 4.74 -3.95 -8.58
N SER A 126 4.80 -3.23 -9.69
CA SER A 126 3.70 -2.37 -10.16
C SER A 126 2.41 -3.12 -10.50
N ASP A 127 2.47 -4.43 -10.74
CA ASP A 127 1.33 -5.32 -10.93
C ASP A 127 0.77 -5.91 -9.62
N ASN A 128 1.33 -5.48 -8.48
CA ASN A 128 1.03 -5.97 -7.13
C ASN A 128 1.39 -7.47 -6.91
N VAL A 129 2.38 -7.99 -7.62
CA VAL A 129 2.98 -9.28 -7.31
C VAL A 129 4.20 -9.06 -6.43
N THR A 130 4.23 -9.71 -5.27
CA THR A 130 5.37 -9.65 -4.34
C THR A 130 6.41 -10.69 -4.74
N VAL A 131 7.64 -10.26 -4.84
CA VAL A 131 8.79 -11.05 -5.32
C VAL A 131 9.94 -11.00 -4.33
N PRO A 132 10.87 -11.98 -4.36
CA PRO A 132 12.11 -11.94 -3.60
C PRO A 132 12.89 -10.63 -3.76
N TYR A 133 13.57 -10.21 -2.67
CA TYR A 133 14.48 -9.05 -2.68
C TYR A 133 15.67 -9.33 -1.75
N LEU A 134 15.82 -8.72 -0.55
CA LEU A 134 16.85 -9.14 0.41
C LEU A 134 16.63 -10.59 0.86
N ALA A 135 15.39 -11.03 0.99
CA ALA A 135 15.07 -12.46 1.06
C ALA A 135 15.11 -13.08 -0.35
N SER A 136 15.75 -14.22 -0.49
CA SER A 136 15.81 -15.02 -1.73
C SER A 136 14.56 -15.87 -1.93
N SER A 137 13.92 -16.29 -0.82
CA SER A 137 12.69 -17.08 -0.79
C SER A 137 12.06 -17.04 0.60
N TRP A 138 10.85 -17.56 0.69
CA TRP A 138 10.15 -17.77 1.95
C TRP A 138 9.23 -18.98 1.85
N GLU A 139 8.87 -19.51 3.01
CA GLU A 139 7.95 -20.63 3.19
C GLU A 139 6.96 -20.30 4.30
N ALA A 140 5.74 -20.77 4.14
CA ALA A 140 4.71 -20.67 5.16
C ALA A 140 4.30 -22.06 5.64
N SER A 141 3.99 -22.20 6.94
CA SER A 141 3.27 -23.36 7.44
C SER A 141 1.86 -23.44 6.86
N ASP A 142 1.27 -24.64 6.80
CA ASP A 142 -0.08 -24.85 6.27
C ASP A 142 -1.16 -24.01 6.98
N ASP A 143 -0.93 -23.65 8.22
CA ASP A 143 -1.81 -22.81 9.04
C ASP A 143 -1.46 -21.30 8.95
N LEU A 144 -0.46 -20.92 8.14
CA LEU A 144 0.03 -19.55 7.98
C LEU A 144 0.48 -18.86 9.30
N ALA A 145 0.76 -19.63 10.35
CA ALA A 145 1.18 -19.11 11.64
C ALA A 145 2.71 -19.13 11.83
N THR A 146 3.44 -19.77 10.95
CA THR A 146 4.91 -19.76 10.92
C THR A 146 5.41 -19.44 9.53
N TRP A 147 6.33 -18.48 9.43
CA TRP A 147 6.97 -18.07 8.18
C TRP A 147 8.48 -18.14 8.31
N VAL A 148 9.14 -18.82 7.37
CA VAL A 148 10.60 -18.90 7.29
C VAL A 148 11.07 -18.12 6.08
N PHE A 149 11.99 -17.18 6.27
CA PHE A 149 12.59 -16.40 5.20
C PHE A 149 14.07 -16.75 5.06
N HIS A 150 14.49 -17.03 3.84
CA HIS A 150 15.89 -17.29 3.47
C HIS A 150 16.47 -16.02 2.86
N LEU A 151 17.60 -15.56 3.35
CA LEU A 151 18.25 -14.34 2.91
C LEU A 151 19.25 -14.62 1.79
N ASN A 152 19.41 -13.66 0.87
CA ASN A 152 20.48 -13.71 -0.10
C ASN A 152 21.84 -13.63 0.61
N GLN A 153 22.80 -14.44 0.17
CA GLN A 153 24.16 -14.46 0.71
C GLN A 153 25.06 -13.44 0.01
N GLY A 154 26.08 -12.98 0.70
CA GLY A 154 27.10 -12.08 0.15
C GLY A 154 26.68 -10.61 0.05
N ILE A 155 25.50 -10.25 0.56
CA ILE A 155 25.08 -8.83 0.66
C ILE A 155 25.86 -8.17 1.80
N THR A 156 26.33 -6.94 1.56
CA THR A 156 27.02 -6.13 2.57
C THR A 156 26.36 -4.78 2.75
N TRP A 157 26.42 -4.29 3.97
CA TRP A 157 26.11 -2.89 4.30
C TRP A 157 27.19 -1.95 3.75
N SER A 158 26.88 -0.67 3.64
CA SER A 158 27.83 0.35 3.14
C SER A 158 29.05 0.55 4.05
N ASN A 159 28.95 0.15 5.31
CA ASN A 159 30.08 0.15 6.25
C ASN A 159 30.98 -1.08 6.14
N GLY A 160 30.63 -2.04 5.28
CA GLY A 160 31.40 -3.29 5.03
C GLY A 160 30.93 -4.50 5.84
N ASP A 161 30.00 -4.34 6.78
CA ASP A 161 29.44 -5.47 7.54
C ASP A 161 28.58 -6.37 6.65
N ALA A 162 28.54 -7.67 6.95
CA ALA A 162 27.64 -8.60 6.28
C ALA A 162 26.18 -8.34 6.72
N PHE A 163 25.27 -8.36 5.74
CA PHE A 163 23.83 -8.42 6.00
C PHE A 163 23.45 -9.84 6.40
N THR A 164 22.79 -9.97 7.56
CA THR A 164 22.43 -11.27 8.13
C THR A 164 21.03 -11.23 8.75
N SER A 165 20.55 -12.40 9.17
CA SER A 165 19.29 -12.53 9.93
C SER A 165 19.28 -11.76 11.25
N ALA A 166 20.46 -11.46 11.82
CA ALA A 166 20.56 -10.60 13.00
C ALA A 166 20.10 -9.16 12.72
N ASP A 167 20.37 -8.63 11.52
CA ASP A 167 19.90 -7.29 11.11
C ASP A 167 18.36 -7.28 10.93
N VAL A 168 17.82 -8.36 10.35
CA VAL A 168 16.37 -8.53 10.18
C VAL A 168 15.69 -8.65 11.54
N ALA A 169 16.24 -9.46 12.45
CA ALA A 169 15.71 -9.63 13.80
C ALA A 169 15.73 -8.30 14.57
N HIS A 170 16.86 -7.55 14.49
CA HIS A 170 16.95 -6.23 15.09
C HIS A 170 15.86 -5.30 14.56
N THR A 171 15.72 -5.22 13.25
CA THR A 171 14.74 -4.34 12.59
C THR A 171 13.30 -4.67 13.00
N VAL A 172 12.91 -5.96 12.94
CA VAL A 172 11.54 -6.38 13.25
C VAL A 172 11.25 -6.22 14.74
N ASN A 173 12.19 -6.57 15.63
CA ASN A 173 12.01 -6.37 17.07
C ASN A 173 11.81 -4.89 17.42
N ARG A 174 12.47 -3.96 16.72
CA ARG A 174 12.22 -2.51 16.87
C ARG A 174 10.80 -2.13 16.47
N TRP A 175 10.23 -2.73 15.40
CA TRP A 175 8.84 -2.45 15.02
C TRP A 175 7.83 -2.92 16.07
N LEU A 176 8.16 -3.99 16.80
CA LEU A 176 7.31 -4.58 17.83
C LEU A 176 7.51 -3.94 19.21
N ASP A 177 8.48 -3.05 19.36
CA ASP A 177 8.74 -2.29 20.59
C ASP A 177 7.89 -1.01 20.62
N PRO A 178 6.96 -0.85 21.57
CA PRO A 178 6.13 0.35 21.68
C PRO A 178 6.93 1.64 21.87
N ALA A 179 8.15 1.57 22.44
CA ALA A 179 9.01 2.73 22.66
C ALA A 179 9.51 3.36 21.34
N VAL A 180 9.56 2.59 20.25
CA VAL A 180 9.94 3.08 18.91
C VAL A 180 8.81 3.88 18.26
N GLY A 181 7.56 3.61 18.59
CA GLY A 181 6.41 4.26 17.97
C GLY A 181 6.21 3.86 16.50
N SER A 182 6.54 2.61 16.16
CA SER A 182 6.50 2.12 14.78
C SER A 182 5.08 2.13 14.21
N SER A 183 4.92 2.68 13.01
CA SER A 183 3.69 2.59 12.22
C SER A 183 3.40 1.17 11.68
N ASN A 184 4.36 0.24 11.84
CA ASN A 184 4.22 -1.14 11.35
C ASN A 184 3.38 -2.05 12.27
N LEU A 185 3.11 -1.67 13.51
CA LEU A 185 2.36 -2.52 14.46
C LEU A 185 1.06 -3.06 13.88
N GLY A 186 0.33 -2.25 13.11
CA GLY A 186 -0.91 -2.69 12.46
C GLY A 186 -0.71 -3.78 11.39
N LEU A 187 0.41 -3.74 10.65
CA LEU A 187 0.72 -4.76 9.63
C LEU A 187 1.16 -6.09 10.25
N PHE A 188 1.84 -6.02 11.39
CA PHE A 188 2.36 -7.19 12.10
C PHE A 188 1.52 -7.54 13.33
N GLY A 189 0.23 -7.19 13.33
CA GLY A 189 -0.68 -7.45 14.45
C GLY A 189 -0.77 -8.92 14.88
N ALA A 190 -0.53 -9.86 13.96
CA ALA A 190 -0.42 -11.29 14.29
C ALA A 190 0.84 -11.64 15.11
N MET A 191 1.81 -10.73 15.22
CA MET A 191 3.02 -10.87 16.05
C MET A 191 2.93 -10.04 17.34
N VAL A 192 1.79 -9.41 17.63
CA VAL A 192 1.63 -8.45 18.73
C VAL A 192 0.58 -8.95 19.72
N GLU A 193 0.83 -8.76 20.99
CA GLU A 193 -0.13 -8.95 22.10
C GLU A 193 -0.20 -7.69 22.97
N GLU A 194 -1.26 -7.59 23.76
CA GLU A 194 -1.39 -6.53 24.75
C GLU A 194 -0.56 -6.89 25.99
N GLY A 195 0.39 -6.02 26.36
CA GLY A 195 1.18 -6.20 27.57
C GLY A 195 0.38 -5.88 28.85
N GLU A 196 0.96 -6.18 30.00
CA GLU A 196 0.34 -5.92 31.31
C GLU A 196 0.03 -4.42 31.56
N ASP A 197 0.73 -3.54 30.87
CA ASP A 197 0.56 -2.09 30.90
C ASP A 197 -0.46 -1.58 29.86
N GLY A 198 -1.13 -2.47 29.13
CA GLY A 198 -2.08 -2.14 28.07
C GLY A 198 -1.43 -1.67 26.76
N GLN A 199 -0.10 -1.71 26.63
CA GLN A 199 0.59 -1.33 25.41
C GLN A 199 0.82 -2.55 24.49
N PRO A 200 0.67 -2.39 23.17
CA PRO A 200 0.95 -3.46 22.21
C PRO A 200 2.46 -3.73 22.18
N ARG A 201 2.85 -5.01 22.23
CA ARG A 201 4.25 -5.47 22.14
C ARG A 201 4.34 -6.80 21.42
N GLY A 202 5.54 -7.13 20.92
CA GLY A 202 5.79 -8.42 20.29
C GLY A 202 5.53 -9.60 21.24
N ILE A 203 4.88 -10.66 20.72
CA ILE A 203 4.74 -11.91 21.47
C ILE A 203 6.12 -12.56 21.71
N PRO A 204 6.34 -13.25 22.82
CA PRO A 204 7.58 -13.98 23.06
C PRO A 204 7.88 -14.97 21.93
N GLY A 205 9.11 -14.90 21.37
CA GLY A 205 9.51 -15.76 20.27
C GLY A 205 8.92 -15.41 18.90
N ALA A 206 8.32 -14.22 18.74
CA ALA A 206 7.80 -13.75 17.46
C ALA A 206 8.86 -13.76 16.34
N VAL A 207 10.11 -13.50 16.70
CA VAL A 207 11.26 -13.44 15.77
C VAL A 207 12.33 -14.41 16.27
N GLU A 208 12.70 -15.38 15.44
CA GLU A 208 13.69 -16.40 15.77
C GLU A 208 14.78 -16.45 14.68
N VAL A 209 16.02 -16.23 15.08
CA VAL A 209 17.18 -16.38 14.20
C VAL A 209 17.57 -17.86 14.19
N ILE A 210 17.42 -18.52 13.04
CA ILE A 210 17.78 -19.93 12.87
C ILE A 210 19.27 -20.05 12.57
N ASP A 211 19.76 -19.24 11.62
CA ASP A 211 21.17 -19.10 11.27
C ASP A 211 21.40 -17.71 10.63
N ASP A 212 22.62 -17.43 10.14
CA ASP A 212 23.00 -16.13 9.58
C ASP A 212 22.16 -15.72 8.35
N HIS A 213 21.49 -16.66 7.69
CA HIS A 213 20.72 -16.42 6.46
C HIS A 213 19.31 -16.99 6.51
N THR A 214 18.85 -17.44 7.67
CA THR A 214 17.52 -18.01 7.87
C THR A 214 16.88 -17.39 9.11
N ILE A 215 15.70 -16.81 8.93
CA ILE A 215 14.92 -16.19 10.01
C ILE A 215 13.50 -16.72 9.99
N GLN A 216 12.94 -16.98 11.16
CA GLN A 216 11.58 -17.45 11.35
C GLN A 216 10.75 -16.40 12.09
N PHE A 217 9.53 -16.21 11.62
CA PHE A 217 8.50 -15.40 12.27
C PHE A 217 7.38 -16.29 12.76
N ASN A 218 7.08 -16.23 14.05
CA ASN A 218 6.00 -16.97 14.71
C ASN A 218 4.86 -16.01 15.00
N LEU A 219 3.66 -16.39 14.58
CA LEU A 219 2.46 -15.58 14.69
C LEU A 219 1.51 -16.23 15.70
N LYS A 220 0.72 -15.43 16.42
CA LYS A 220 -0.34 -15.93 17.31
C LYS A 220 -1.57 -16.43 16.53
N GLN A 221 -1.68 -16.06 15.26
CA GLN A 221 -2.76 -16.42 14.35
C GLN A 221 -2.28 -16.36 12.89
N ALA A 222 -3.00 -17.00 11.99
CA ALA A 222 -2.69 -17.00 10.58
C ALA A 222 -2.65 -15.60 9.98
N ALA A 223 -1.65 -15.32 9.11
CA ALA A 223 -1.59 -14.08 8.35
C ALA A 223 -0.96 -14.32 6.97
N LEU A 224 -1.76 -14.27 5.91
CA LEU A 224 -1.32 -14.49 4.54
C LEU A 224 -0.42 -13.36 4.03
N ALA A 225 -0.63 -12.14 4.47
CA ALA A 225 0.01 -10.95 3.92
C ALA A 225 1.47 -10.71 4.40
N MET A 226 2.08 -11.66 5.11
CA MET A 226 3.43 -11.47 5.65
C MET A 226 4.46 -11.03 4.60
N PRO A 227 4.55 -11.63 3.39
CA PRO A 227 5.50 -11.14 2.40
C PRO A 227 5.21 -9.74 1.87
N GLU A 228 3.94 -9.38 1.66
CA GLU A 228 3.58 -8.00 1.25
C GLU A 228 3.88 -6.98 2.34
N ASN A 229 3.66 -7.33 3.59
CA ASN A 229 3.91 -6.45 4.72
C ASN A 229 5.37 -5.98 4.76
N PHE A 230 6.32 -6.82 4.35
CA PHE A 230 7.74 -6.48 4.29
C PHE A 230 8.14 -5.51 3.14
N TYR A 231 7.19 -5.01 2.35
CA TYR A 231 7.44 -3.98 1.34
C TYR A 231 6.63 -2.69 1.55
N ASN A 232 6.01 -2.51 2.68
CA ASN A 232 5.41 -1.23 3.03
C ASN A 232 6.49 -0.16 3.23
N TYR A 233 6.21 1.12 2.97
CA TYR A 233 7.23 2.17 3.01
C TYR A 233 7.99 2.32 4.35
N PRO A 234 7.43 2.00 5.53
CA PRO A 234 8.17 2.05 6.78
C PRO A 234 8.88 0.73 7.14
N THR A 235 8.89 -0.30 6.24
CA THR A 235 9.49 -1.62 6.55
C THR A 235 10.87 -1.82 5.94
N ALA A 236 11.64 -0.74 5.74
CA ALA A 236 13.02 -0.85 5.30
C ALA A 236 13.88 -1.55 6.37
N MET A 237 14.80 -2.42 5.92
CA MET A 237 15.78 -3.05 6.79
C MET A 237 16.85 -2.04 7.20
N VAL A 238 17.17 -2.00 8.48
CA VAL A 238 18.23 -1.17 9.05
C VAL A 238 19.33 -2.04 9.64
N HIS A 239 20.55 -1.53 9.64
CA HIS A 239 21.72 -2.21 10.23
C HIS A 239 21.50 -2.43 11.74
N ARG A 240 21.97 -3.53 12.30
CA ARG A 240 21.81 -3.90 13.72
C ARG A 240 22.37 -2.89 14.73
N GLY A 241 23.25 -1.98 14.30
CA GLY A 241 23.73 -0.86 15.11
C GLY A 241 22.79 0.36 15.13
N PHE A 242 21.75 0.40 14.27
CA PHE A 242 20.82 1.53 14.18
C PHE A 242 19.97 1.67 15.44
N GLY A 243 20.10 2.80 16.11
CA GLY A 243 19.46 3.05 17.40
C GLY A 243 20.13 2.34 18.60
N VAL A 244 21.28 1.70 18.39
CA VAL A 244 22.08 1.01 19.44
C VAL A 244 23.49 1.56 19.49
N ASP A 245 24.26 1.44 18.42
CA ASP A 245 25.64 1.92 18.33
C ASP A 245 25.71 3.36 17.82
N TYR A 246 24.68 3.82 17.14
CA TYR A 246 24.51 5.17 16.60
C TYR A 246 23.02 5.55 16.56
N GLU A 247 22.76 6.85 16.40
CA GLU A 247 21.42 7.43 16.42
C GLU A 247 20.51 6.82 15.32
N ALA A 248 19.24 6.61 15.66
CA ALA A 248 18.21 6.13 14.73
C ALA A 248 17.74 7.24 13.78
N ASP A 249 18.66 7.71 12.94
CA ASP A 249 18.45 8.74 11.93
C ASP A 249 19.21 8.39 10.64
N LEU A 250 18.46 8.07 9.57
CA LEU A 250 19.05 7.73 8.27
C LEU A 250 19.72 8.92 7.59
N SER A 251 19.33 10.16 7.88
CA SER A 251 19.98 11.33 7.29
C SER A 251 21.37 11.56 7.87
N ALA A 252 21.56 11.22 9.15
CA ALA A 252 22.83 11.31 9.83
C ALA A 252 23.70 10.04 9.64
N ASN A 253 23.05 8.87 9.55
CA ASN A 253 23.68 7.55 9.48
C ASN A 253 23.13 6.74 8.31
N PRO A 254 23.43 7.11 7.05
CA PRO A 254 22.84 6.49 5.85
C PRO A 254 23.48 5.11 5.52
N ILE A 255 23.54 4.21 6.49
CA ILE A 255 24.08 2.85 6.31
C ILE A 255 23.00 1.98 5.66
N GLY A 256 23.28 1.45 4.48
CA GLY A 256 22.32 0.66 3.71
C GLY A 256 22.97 -0.44 2.86
N THR A 257 22.15 -1.32 2.31
CA THR A 257 22.55 -2.43 1.42
C THR A 257 22.44 -2.05 -0.06
N GLY A 258 21.73 -0.97 -0.38
CA GLY A 258 21.46 -0.51 -1.74
C GLY A 258 22.67 0.10 -2.45
N PRO A 259 22.56 0.33 -3.77
CA PRO A 259 23.68 0.78 -4.60
C PRO A 259 24.02 2.26 -4.47
N PHE A 260 23.17 3.07 -3.84
CA PHE A 260 23.36 4.51 -3.72
C PHE A 260 23.77 4.93 -2.32
N GLU A 261 24.49 6.04 -2.25
CA GLU A 261 24.78 6.78 -1.02
C GLU A 261 24.12 8.16 -1.06
N LEU A 262 23.88 8.72 0.12
CA LEU A 262 23.34 10.07 0.28
C LEU A 262 24.50 11.08 0.16
N ALA A 263 24.58 11.75 -1.00
CA ALA A 263 25.64 12.72 -1.28
C ALA A 263 25.30 14.12 -0.77
N GLU A 264 24.02 14.49 -0.78
CA GLU A 264 23.51 15.76 -0.27
C GLU A 264 22.09 15.58 0.26
N TYR A 265 21.81 16.22 1.38
CA TYR A 265 20.46 16.25 1.94
C TYR A 265 20.21 17.58 2.65
N ALA A 266 19.29 18.35 2.09
CA ALA A 266 18.79 19.60 2.66
C ALA A 266 17.28 19.54 2.74
N LEU A 267 16.74 19.48 3.97
CA LEU A 267 15.32 19.38 4.26
C LEU A 267 14.53 20.50 3.59
N GLY A 268 13.50 20.17 2.83
CA GLY A 268 12.67 21.13 2.09
C GLY A 268 13.34 21.72 0.84
N GLU A 269 14.53 21.24 0.43
CA GLU A 269 15.28 21.75 -0.72
C GLU A 269 15.69 20.65 -1.70
N VAL A 270 16.60 19.76 -1.27
CA VAL A 270 17.21 18.79 -2.17
C VAL A 270 17.65 17.51 -1.47
N ALA A 271 17.55 16.38 -2.16
CA ALA A 271 18.26 15.15 -1.80
C ALA A 271 18.96 14.58 -3.03
N ILE A 272 20.26 14.34 -2.95
CA ILE A 272 21.09 13.81 -4.03
C ILE A 272 21.63 12.46 -3.62
N LEU A 273 21.31 11.46 -4.43
CA LEU A 273 21.79 10.10 -4.31
C LEU A 273 22.79 9.83 -5.43
N LYS A 274 23.98 9.29 -5.09
CA LYS A 274 25.01 8.89 -6.05
C LYS A 274 25.24 7.39 -5.97
N ARG A 275 25.38 6.75 -7.13
CA ARG A 275 25.74 5.34 -7.18
C ARG A 275 27.16 5.17 -6.66
N ALA A 276 27.30 4.47 -5.52
CA ALA A 276 28.56 4.29 -4.82
C ALA A 276 29.17 2.90 -5.06
N ARG A 277 28.36 1.93 -5.52
CA ARG A 277 28.80 0.54 -5.69
C ARG A 277 27.97 -0.23 -6.72
N ASP A 278 28.47 -1.37 -7.12
CA ASP A 278 27.68 -2.33 -7.88
C ASP A 278 26.54 -2.85 -7.01
N TRP A 279 25.40 -3.05 -7.64
CA TRP A 279 24.23 -3.54 -6.93
C TRP A 279 24.24 -5.09 -6.92
N TRP A 280 24.05 -5.66 -5.75
CA TRP A 280 24.02 -7.11 -5.56
C TRP A 280 22.88 -7.80 -6.35
N ALA A 281 21.78 -7.09 -6.67
CA ALA A 281 20.61 -7.61 -7.37
C ALA A 281 20.67 -7.41 -8.90
N GLY A 282 21.77 -6.93 -9.47
CA GLY A 282 21.97 -6.78 -10.91
C GLY A 282 22.35 -5.36 -11.34
N ASP A 283 22.03 -5.02 -12.59
CA ASP A 283 22.38 -3.71 -13.14
C ASP A 283 21.49 -2.59 -12.57
N PHE A 284 22.08 -1.41 -12.41
CA PHE A 284 21.39 -0.16 -12.16
C PHE A 284 21.96 0.88 -13.13
N TYR A 285 21.13 1.46 -13.98
CA TYR A 285 21.62 2.23 -15.13
C TYR A 285 21.96 3.68 -14.80
N LEU A 286 21.29 4.29 -13.79
CA LEU A 286 21.53 5.69 -13.41
C LEU A 286 22.80 5.84 -12.57
N ASP A 287 23.52 6.96 -12.76
CA ASP A 287 24.64 7.35 -11.91
C ASP A 287 24.17 8.14 -10.68
N GLU A 288 23.16 9.00 -10.86
CA GLU A 288 22.63 9.86 -9.82
C GLU A 288 21.09 9.96 -9.88
N ILE A 289 20.48 10.17 -8.73
CA ILE A 289 19.06 10.50 -8.58
C ILE A 289 18.98 11.78 -7.75
N HIS A 290 18.42 12.85 -8.33
CA HIS A 290 18.26 14.13 -7.66
C HIS A 290 16.79 14.39 -7.41
N TYR A 291 16.43 14.62 -6.15
CA TYR A 291 15.11 15.07 -5.72
C TYR A 291 15.16 16.55 -5.43
N PHE A 292 14.32 17.34 -6.11
CA PHE A 292 14.17 18.78 -5.88
C PHE A 292 12.81 19.06 -5.27
N ASP A 293 12.80 19.74 -4.12
CA ASP A 293 11.59 20.20 -3.45
C ASP A 293 11.18 21.56 -4.00
N HIS A 294 10.09 21.59 -4.74
CA HIS A 294 9.50 22.82 -5.27
C HIS A 294 8.32 23.29 -4.40
N GLY A 295 8.25 22.85 -3.14
CA GLY A 295 7.18 23.21 -2.20
C GLY A 295 5.84 22.53 -2.48
N GLU A 296 4.80 23.09 -1.91
CA GLU A 296 3.43 22.54 -2.00
C GLU A 296 2.66 23.06 -3.23
N ASP A 297 3.14 24.12 -3.89
CA ASP A 297 2.52 24.62 -5.11
C ASP A 297 2.83 23.69 -6.29
N THR A 298 1.86 22.88 -6.65
CA THR A 298 1.99 21.91 -7.73
C THR A 298 2.16 22.56 -9.12
N ASN A 299 1.86 23.85 -9.30
CA ASN A 299 2.18 24.57 -10.51
C ASN A 299 3.71 24.75 -10.69
N ALA A 300 4.45 24.87 -9.57
CA ALA A 300 5.91 24.91 -9.60
C ALA A 300 6.50 23.60 -10.14
N TRP A 301 5.89 22.45 -9.82
CA TRP A 301 6.32 21.14 -10.33
C TRP A 301 6.19 21.04 -11.85
N ILE A 302 5.05 21.50 -12.39
CA ILE A 302 4.83 21.53 -13.85
C ILE A 302 5.72 22.57 -14.53
N ALA A 303 5.98 23.71 -13.92
CA ALA A 303 6.91 24.70 -14.44
C ALA A 303 8.35 24.16 -14.51
N ALA A 304 8.80 23.43 -13.48
CA ALA A 304 10.10 22.77 -13.46
C ALA A 304 10.20 21.67 -14.54
N LEU A 305 9.13 20.90 -14.77
CA LEU A 305 9.07 19.91 -15.85
C LEU A 305 9.07 20.60 -17.22
N ALA A 306 8.28 21.65 -17.41
CA ALA A 306 8.18 22.39 -18.67
C ALA A 306 9.50 23.10 -19.06
N SER A 307 10.24 23.60 -18.08
CA SER A 307 11.57 24.20 -18.28
C SER A 307 12.70 23.16 -18.31
N GLN A 308 12.37 21.87 -18.21
CA GLN A 308 13.32 20.74 -18.20
C GLN A 308 14.36 20.82 -17.06
N GLN A 309 14.04 21.50 -15.96
CA GLN A 309 14.83 21.45 -14.73
C GLN A 309 14.75 20.08 -14.07
N VAL A 310 13.60 19.41 -14.22
CA VAL A 310 13.39 18.02 -13.80
C VAL A 310 12.94 17.16 -14.98
N ASP A 311 13.15 15.85 -14.84
CA ASP A 311 12.79 14.85 -15.86
C ASP A 311 11.44 14.22 -15.58
N MET A 312 11.01 14.22 -14.31
CA MET A 312 9.71 13.70 -13.93
C MET A 312 9.20 14.36 -12.65
N VAL A 313 7.90 14.25 -12.42
CA VAL A 313 7.26 14.63 -11.17
C VAL A 313 6.85 13.38 -10.38
N PHE A 314 6.95 13.44 -9.07
CA PHE A 314 6.55 12.34 -8.17
C PHE A 314 5.09 11.94 -8.37
N ARG A 315 4.22 12.92 -8.46
CA ARG A 315 2.79 12.78 -8.69
C ARG A 315 2.28 13.95 -9.51
N LEU A 316 1.47 13.66 -10.52
CA LEU A 316 0.82 14.70 -11.33
C LEU A 316 -0.59 14.96 -10.75
N PRO A 317 -0.87 16.17 -10.24
CA PRO A 317 -2.20 16.56 -9.80
C PRO A 317 -3.22 16.48 -10.93
N ASN A 318 -4.45 16.07 -10.63
CA ASN A 318 -5.51 15.87 -11.62
C ASN A 318 -5.86 17.14 -12.43
N ASN A 319 -5.81 18.32 -11.80
CA ASN A 319 -6.06 19.62 -12.43
C ASN A 319 -4.92 20.08 -13.36
N LEU A 320 -3.76 19.44 -13.34
CA LEU A 320 -2.59 19.79 -14.16
C LEU A 320 -2.28 18.77 -15.26
N ILE A 321 -3.09 17.71 -15.40
CA ILE A 321 -2.89 16.67 -16.42
C ILE A 321 -2.92 17.28 -17.81
N ASP A 322 -3.90 18.13 -18.13
CA ASP A 322 -4.03 18.73 -19.46
C ASP A 322 -2.86 19.67 -19.77
N ALA A 323 -2.36 20.41 -18.77
CA ALA A 323 -1.18 21.27 -18.92
C ALA A 323 0.11 20.44 -19.18
N ALA A 324 0.28 19.34 -18.46
CA ALA A 324 1.42 18.43 -18.67
C ALA A 324 1.33 17.73 -20.04
N GLN A 325 0.13 17.33 -20.44
CA GLN A 325 -0.14 16.65 -21.72
C GLN A 325 0.13 17.55 -22.94
N ALA A 326 0.04 18.87 -22.78
CA ALA A 326 0.37 19.84 -23.80
C ALA A 326 1.89 19.98 -24.07
N LEU A 327 2.74 19.42 -23.20
CA LEU A 327 4.19 19.43 -23.40
C LEU A 327 4.61 18.31 -24.36
N PRO A 328 5.18 18.61 -25.54
CA PRO A 328 5.40 17.60 -26.59
C PRO A 328 6.44 16.53 -26.24
N PHE A 329 7.29 16.81 -25.25
CA PHE A 329 8.35 15.93 -24.77
C PHE A 329 7.97 15.16 -23.48
N VAL A 330 6.71 15.23 -23.03
CA VAL A 330 6.23 14.58 -21.82
C VAL A 330 5.28 13.45 -22.17
N ASP A 331 5.39 12.34 -21.45
CA ASP A 331 4.41 11.27 -21.43
C ASP A 331 3.71 11.24 -20.06
N ILE A 332 2.41 10.94 -20.09
CA ILE A 332 1.58 10.78 -18.89
C ILE A 332 1.37 9.28 -18.64
N HIS A 333 1.67 8.86 -17.43
CA HIS A 333 1.58 7.46 -17.00
C HIS A 333 0.47 7.28 -15.96
N PRO A 334 -0.78 6.94 -16.38
CA PRO A 334 -1.87 6.65 -15.45
C PRO A 334 -1.70 5.28 -14.81
N VAL A 335 -2.15 5.14 -13.57
CA VAL A 335 -2.29 3.85 -12.90
C VAL A 335 -3.55 3.82 -12.04
N THR A 336 -4.31 2.72 -12.13
CA THR A 336 -5.45 2.46 -11.26
C THR A 336 -4.95 2.03 -9.89
N THR A 337 -5.49 2.61 -8.84
CA THR A 337 -5.01 2.35 -7.48
C THR A 337 -6.14 2.12 -6.49
N ALA A 338 -5.80 1.60 -5.31
CA ALA A 338 -6.65 1.63 -4.12
C ALA A 338 -6.35 2.88 -3.25
N GLN A 339 -5.85 3.96 -3.85
CA GLN A 339 -5.74 5.24 -3.13
C GLN A 339 -7.11 5.90 -3.02
N THR A 340 -7.40 6.42 -1.85
CA THR A 340 -8.66 7.11 -1.56
C THR A 340 -8.44 8.21 -0.54
N ALA A 341 -9.46 9.00 -0.28
CA ALA A 341 -9.56 9.75 0.95
C ALA A 341 -10.92 9.48 1.60
N VAL A 342 -10.94 9.37 2.91
CA VAL A 342 -12.11 9.03 3.70
C VAL A 342 -12.51 10.21 4.58
N MET A 343 -13.78 10.60 4.52
CA MET A 343 -14.37 11.60 5.42
C MET A 343 -14.76 10.90 6.72
N ARG A 344 -13.77 10.40 7.47
CA ARG A 344 -13.95 9.50 8.61
C ARG A 344 -14.51 10.21 9.83
N PHE A 345 -15.36 9.54 10.59
CA PHE A 345 -15.82 9.96 11.90
C PHE A 345 -14.98 9.35 13.01
N ARG A 346 -14.72 10.07 14.10
CA ARG A 346 -14.20 9.50 15.33
C ARG A 346 -15.41 9.07 16.17
N ILE A 347 -15.72 7.78 16.10
CA ILE A 347 -17.00 7.25 16.62
C ILE A 347 -17.06 7.10 18.13
N SER A 348 -15.95 7.30 18.84
CA SER A 348 -15.87 7.35 20.30
C SER A 348 -16.29 8.70 20.88
N GLU A 349 -16.56 9.71 20.04
CA GLU A 349 -16.78 11.09 20.46
C GLU A 349 -18.09 11.65 19.93
N ALA A 350 -18.79 12.45 20.78
CA ALA A 350 -19.99 13.16 20.36
C ALA A 350 -19.66 14.22 19.28
N PRO A 351 -20.55 14.42 18.31
CA PRO A 351 -21.85 13.78 18.16
C PRO A 351 -21.78 12.46 17.35
N PHE A 352 -20.58 12.02 16.95
CA PHE A 352 -20.39 10.87 16.06
C PHE A 352 -20.42 9.51 16.78
N ASP A 353 -20.56 9.46 18.09
CA ASP A 353 -20.94 8.27 18.85
C ASP A 353 -22.36 7.79 18.51
N ASN A 354 -23.21 8.67 17.97
CA ASN A 354 -24.56 8.36 17.54
C ASN A 354 -24.58 7.72 16.13
N LEU A 355 -24.85 6.42 16.05
CA LEU A 355 -24.94 5.68 14.79
C LEU A 355 -25.95 6.27 13.81
N LYS A 356 -27.12 6.71 14.28
CA LYS A 356 -28.17 7.29 13.43
C LYS A 356 -27.72 8.59 12.76
N LEU A 357 -26.96 9.41 13.48
CA LEU A 357 -26.36 10.60 12.90
C LEU A 357 -25.37 10.25 11.80
N ARG A 358 -24.46 9.30 12.03
CA ARG A 358 -23.50 8.88 11.01
C ARG A 358 -24.21 8.33 9.77
N GLN A 359 -25.21 7.46 9.96
CA GLN A 359 -26.02 6.92 8.86
C GLN A 359 -26.78 8.02 8.10
N ALA A 360 -27.27 9.07 8.78
CA ALA A 360 -27.91 10.22 8.14
C ALA A 360 -26.92 10.98 7.25
N VAL A 361 -25.70 11.23 7.75
CA VAL A 361 -24.66 11.91 6.97
C VAL A 361 -24.29 11.10 5.73
N VAL A 362 -24.03 9.80 5.89
CA VAL A 362 -23.66 8.89 4.78
C VAL A 362 -24.76 8.82 3.72
N ALA A 363 -26.05 8.81 4.11
CA ALA A 363 -27.18 8.77 3.19
C ALA A 363 -27.32 10.01 2.29
N CYS A 364 -26.63 11.12 2.64
CA CYS A 364 -26.62 12.34 1.82
C CYS A 364 -25.67 12.28 0.62
N MET A 365 -24.73 11.33 0.57
CA MET A 365 -23.64 11.34 -0.40
C MET A 365 -24.06 10.84 -1.79
N ASP A 366 -23.83 11.66 -2.80
CA ASP A 366 -23.79 11.27 -4.21
C ASP A 366 -22.33 11.12 -4.64
N HIS A 367 -21.84 9.88 -4.64
CA HIS A 367 -20.47 9.55 -4.93
C HIS A 367 -20.05 9.94 -6.36
N GLN A 368 -20.97 9.75 -7.34
CA GLN A 368 -20.69 10.06 -8.73
C GLN A 368 -20.54 11.57 -8.95
N GLU A 369 -21.41 12.37 -8.36
CA GLU A 369 -21.32 13.83 -8.48
C GLU A 369 -20.01 14.35 -7.88
N ILE A 370 -19.55 13.78 -6.73
CA ILE A 370 -18.28 14.19 -6.12
C ILE A 370 -17.11 13.78 -7.02
N LEU A 371 -17.10 12.55 -7.53
CA LEU A 371 -16.05 12.07 -8.45
C LEU A 371 -15.96 12.96 -9.70
N ASP A 372 -17.09 13.26 -10.34
CA ASP A 372 -17.12 14.02 -11.58
C ASP A 372 -16.67 15.47 -11.38
N LYS A 373 -17.14 16.13 -10.32
CA LYS A 373 -16.89 17.56 -10.11
C LYS A 373 -15.58 17.85 -9.36
N ALA A 374 -15.22 17.06 -8.34
CA ALA A 374 -14.00 17.28 -7.59
C ALA A 374 -12.79 16.62 -8.25
N PHE A 375 -12.96 15.47 -8.92
CA PHE A 375 -11.85 14.69 -9.47
C PHE A 375 -11.95 14.42 -11.00
N GLN A 376 -12.83 15.17 -11.70
CA GLN A 376 -12.99 15.12 -13.16
C GLN A 376 -13.29 13.71 -13.71
N GLY A 377 -13.99 12.87 -12.95
CA GLY A 377 -14.29 11.48 -13.32
C GLY A 377 -13.08 10.55 -13.38
N ARG A 378 -11.90 10.97 -12.89
CA ARG A 378 -10.63 10.23 -13.03
C ARG A 378 -10.42 9.19 -11.92
N GLY A 379 -11.41 8.37 -11.67
CA GLY A 379 -11.40 7.34 -10.62
C GLY A 379 -12.58 6.41 -10.73
N GLN A 380 -12.91 5.75 -9.63
CA GLN A 380 -14.08 4.89 -9.47
C GLN A 380 -14.82 5.31 -8.20
N ILE A 381 -16.15 5.26 -8.20
CA ILE A 381 -16.92 5.49 -6.98
C ILE A 381 -16.55 4.46 -5.91
N ALA A 382 -16.51 4.89 -4.67
CA ALA A 382 -16.26 4.01 -3.53
C ALA A 382 -17.58 3.60 -2.85
N GLU A 383 -17.48 2.69 -1.88
CA GLU A 383 -18.64 2.02 -1.29
C GLU A 383 -18.62 2.10 0.24
N ASN A 384 -17.90 3.07 0.82
CA ASN A 384 -17.83 3.35 2.26
C ASN A 384 -17.32 2.16 3.11
N HIS A 385 -16.39 1.36 2.58
CA HIS A 385 -15.84 0.21 3.31
C HIS A 385 -14.34 -0.04 3.12
N HIS A 386 -13.63 0.86 2.44
CA HIS A 386 -12.17 0.90 2.25
C HIS A 386 -11.55 -0.36 1.59
N VAL A 387 -12.35 -1.22 0.94
CA VAL A 387 -11.87 -2.35 0.14
C VAL A 387 -12.12 -2.06 -1.33
N CYS A 388 -11.04 -1.88 -2.10
CA CYS A 388 -11.11 -1.45 -3.50
C CYS A 388 -11.45 -2.62 -4.44
N PRO A 389 -12.19 -2.39 -5.53
CA PRO A 389 -12.44 -3.42 -6.55
C PRO A 389 -11.20 -4.05 -7.19
N ILE A 390 -10.01 -3.43 -7.05
CA ILE A 390 -8.76 -4.02 -7.52
C ILE A 390 -8.12 -4.99 -6.51
N HIS A 391 -8.60 -5.05 -5.26
CA HIS A 391 -8.14 -6.03 -4.29
C HIS A 391 -8.67 -7.42 -4.66
N PRO A 392 -7.85 -8.48 -4.57
CA PRO A 392 -8.29 -9.83 -4.96
C PRO A 392 -9.47 -10.32 -4.12
N GLU A 393 -9.58 -9.88 -2.87
CA GLU A 393 -10.62 -10.26 -1.91
C GLU A 393 -11.82 -9.31 -1.84
N TYR A 394 -11.93 -8.36 -2.78
CA TYR A 394 -13.10 -7.48 -2.86
C TYR A 394 -14.38 -8.27 -3.10
N ALA A 395 -15.40 -8.03 -2.28
CA ALA A 395 -16.75 -8.53 -2.45
C ALA A 395 -17.66 -7.41 -2.97
N THR A 396 -18.48 -7.74 -3.97
CA THR A 396 -19.44 -6.78 -4.54
C THR A 396 -20.65 -6.64 -3.62
N LEU A 397 -20.86 -5.46 -3.06
CA LEU A 397 -22.05 -5.13 -2.28
C LEU A 397 -23.09 -4.38 -3.12
N PRO A 398 -24.36 -4.30 -2.66
CA PRO A 398 -25.36 -3.48 -3.31
C PRO A 398 -24.91 -2.02 -3.42
N PRO A 399 -25.14 -1.35 -4.57
CA PRO A 399 -24.65 0.01 -4.78
C PRO A 399 -25.33 1.00 -3.81
N LEU A 400 -24.51 1.88 -3.26
CA LEU A 400 -24.98 2.98 -2.43
C LEU A 400 -25.71 4.02 -3.29
N LYS A 401 -26.77 4.59 -2.74
CA LYS A 401 -27.54 5.65 -3.38
C LYS A 401 -27.82 6.75 -2.39
N ARG A 402 -27.70 8.00 -2.86
CA ARG A 402 -28.14 9.16 -2.10
C ARG A 402 -29.64 9.07 -1.80
N ASP A 403 -30.01 9.26 -0.54
CA ASP A 403 -31.42 9.22 -0.10
C ASP A 403 -31.64 10.28 1.00
N ILE A 404 -32.14 11.45 0.58
CA ILE A 404 -32.36 12.61 1.46
C ILE A 404 -33.52 12.37 2.43
N GLU A 405 -34.57 11.67 2.03
CA GLU A 405 -35.70 11.40 2.92
C GLU A 405 -35.30 10.41 4.02
N LYS A 406 -34.53 9.40 3.68
CA LYS A 406 -33.89 8.52 4.67
C LYS A 406 -32.95 9.29 5.60
N ALA A 407 -32.15 10.22 5.06
CA ALA A 407 -31.26 11.05 5.86
C ALA A 407 -32.01 11.91 6.88
N LYS A 408 -33.12 12.55 6.49
CA LYS A 408 -33.99 13.30 7.39
C LYS A 408 -34.60 12.45 8.49
N ALA A 409 -35.10 11.27 8.14
CA ALA A 409 -35.68 10.34 9.11
C ALA A 409 -34.64 9.92 10.16
N LEU A 410 -33.45 9.52 9.71
CA LEU A 410 -32.35 9.12 10.59
C LEU A 410 -31.84 10.28 11.45
N LEU A 411 -31.80 11.49 10.90
CA LEU A 411 -31.42 12.71 11.63
C LEU A 411 -32.41 13.02 12.76
N ALA A 412 -33.72 12.87 12.50
CA ALA A 412 -34.75 13.01 13.51
C ALA A 412 -34.65 11.93 14.60
N GLU A 413 -34.40 10.66 14.22
CA GLU A 413 -34.11 9.56 15.16
C GLU A 413 -32.87 9.82 16.01
N ALA A 414 -31.86 10.52 15.45
CA ALA A 414 -30.66 10.95 16.17
C ALA A 414 -30.91 12.12 17.16
N GLY A 415 -32.12 12.69 17.19
CA GLY A 415 -32.46 13.82 18.06
C GLY A 415 -32.26 15.20 17.45
N HIS A 416 -32.06 15.30 16.13
CA HIS A 416 -31.74 16.53 15.41
C HIS A 416 -32.79 16.87 14.32
N ALA A 417 -34.08 16.73 14.63
CA ALA A 417 -35.17 16.98 13.68
C ALA A 417 -35.16 18.41 13.10
N ASP A 418 -34.63 19.37 13.84
CA ASP A 418 -34.52 20.78 13.42
C ASP A 418 -33.23 21.09 12.65
N GLY A 419 -32.38 20.04 12.39
CA GLY A 419 -31.09 20.16 11.74
C GLY A 419 -29.91 20.17 12.72
N ILE A 420 -28.70 20.07 12.14
CA ILE A 420 -27.42 20.07 12.88
C ILE A 420 -26.34 20.77 12.06
N THR A 421 -25.41 21.43 12.74
CA THR A 421 -24.14 21.91 12.13
C THR A 421 -23.00 21.03 12.58
N LEU A 422 -22.21 20.53 11.62
CA LEU A 422 -21.07 19.64 11.82
C LEU A 422 -19.83 20.23 11.16
N GLU A 423 -18.68 20.14 11.81
CA GLU A 423 -17.42 20.63 11.26
C GLU A 423 -16.58 19.44 10.75
N ILE A 424 -16.01 19.57 9.52
CA ILE A 424 -15.04 18.65 8.95
C ILE A 424 -13.66 19.30 8.84
N ALA A 425 -12.65 18.70 9.45
CA ALA A 425 -11.26 19.12 9.30
C ALA A 425 -10.68 18.61 7.96
N ASN A 426 -10.04 19.51 7.19
CA ASN A 426 -9.44 19.20 5.91
C ASN A 426 -8.11 19.93 5.73
N GLY A 427 -7.04 19.20 5.40
CA GLY A 427 -5.70 19.73 5.17
C GLY A 427 -5.29 19.77 3.70
N ASP A 428 -6.16 19.43 2.74
CA ASP A 428 -5.79 19.29 1.31
C ASP A 428 -4.50 18.50 1.08
N THR A 429 -4.23 17.49 1.91
CA THR A 429 -2.98 16.72 1.94
C THR A 429 -2.64 16.05 0.60
N GLU A 430 -3.65 15.89 -0.26
CA GLU A 430 -3.52 15.29 -1.59
C GLU A 430 -3.91 16.27 -2.71
N GLY A 431 -4.20 17.51 -2.36
CA GLY A 431 -4.50 18.59 -3.29
C GLY A 431 -5.87 19.21 -3.13
N PRO A 432 -6.14 20.32 -3.87
CA PRO A 432 -7.34 21.16 -3.71
C PRO A 432 -8.66 20.42 -3.92
N TRP A 433 -8.66 19.32 -4.66
CA TRP A 433 -9.84 18.49 -4.90
C TRP A 433 -10.51 17.98 -3.60
N MET A 434 -9.74 17.90 -2.49
CA MET A 434 -10.29 17.49 -1.19
C MET A 434 -11.23 18.58 -0.66
N THR A 435 -10.85 19.85 -0.74
CA THR A 435 -11.76 20.98 -0.41
C THR A 435 -12.97 20.99 -1.33
N ASP A 436 -12.79 20.77 -2.64
CA ASP A 436 -13.89 20.72 -3.60
C ASP A 436 -14.89 19.59 -3.27
N ALA A 437 -14.38 18.41 -2.91
CA ALA A 437 -15.20 17.28 -2.48
C ALA A 437 -16.02 17.61 -1.22
N CYS A 438 -15.39 18.24 -0.21
CA CYS A 438 -16.09 18.72 0.98
C CYS A 438 -17.20 19.75 0.63
N ALA A 439 -16.93 20.70 -0.28
CA ALA A 439 -17.89 21.72 -0.68
C ALA A 439 -19.09 21.13 -1.45
N ILE A 440 -18.85 20.14 -2.30
CA ILE A 440 -19.91 19.41 -3.00
C ILE A 440 -20.75 18.63 -1.98
N PHE A 441 -20.10 17.89 -1.07
CA PHE A 441 -20.80 17.11 -0.04
C PHE A 441 -21.63 18.00 0.91
N LYS A 442 -21.12 19.17 1.29
CA LYS A 442 -21.88 20.19 2.04
C LYS A 442 -23.20 20.53 1.34
N ASN A 443 -23.16 20.78 0.04
CA ASN A 443 -24.37 21.10 -0.75
C ASN A 443 -25.31 19.88 -0.86
N GLN A 444 -24.79 18.67 -0.90
CA GLN A 444 -25.57 17.44 -0.93
C GLN A 444 -26.29 17.18 0.40
N ALA A 445 -25.67 17.51 1.52
CA ALA A 445 -26.20 17.27 2.87
C ALA A 445 -27.22 18.35 3.32
N ALA A 446 -27.12 19.58 2.82
CA ALA A 446 -27.94 20.70 3.22
C ALA A 446 -29.48 20.44 3.10
N PRO A 447 -30.01 19.77 2.05
CA PRO A 447 -31.43 19.45 1.94
C PRO A 447 -31.95 18.51 3.04
N ALA A 448 -31.06 17.75 3.71
CA ALA A 448 -31.42 16.89 4.84
C ALA A 448 -31.43 17.65 6.19
N GLY A 449 -31.06 18.95 6.22
CA GLY A 449 -30.89 19.72 7.44
C GLY A 449 -29.50 19.57 8.08
N ILE A 450 -28.55 19.01 7.37
CA ILE A 450 -27.15 18.86 7.84
C ILE A 450 -26.32 20.00 7.22
N ASN A 451 -25.90 20.96 8.04
CA ASN A 451 -25.00 22.03 7.64
C ASN A 451 -23.56 21.60 7.93
N ILE A 452 -22.72 21.58 6.91
CA ILE A 452 -21.30 21.20 7.04
C ILE A 452 -20.44 22.46 7.01
N GLU A 453 -19.63 22.67 8.03
CA GLU A 453 -18.59 23.70 8.07
C GLU A 453 -17.23 23.05 7.74
N ILE A 454 -16.51 23.66 6.79
CA ILE A 454 -15.22 23.14 6.34
C ILE A 454 -14.13 23.89 7.07
N ASN A 455 -13.49 23.23 8.03
CA ASN A 455 -12.32 23.75 8.72
C ASN A 455 -11.06 23.41 7.90
N LYS A 456 -10.73 24.34 6.99
CA LYS A 456 -9.52 24.20 6.15
C LYS A 456 -8.29 24.67 6.91
N MET A 457 -7.26 23.82 6.93
CA MET A 457 -5.98 24.12 7.56
C MET A 457 -4.81 23.72 6.65
N PRO A 458 -3.57 24.20 6.90
CA PRO A 458 -2.37 23.71 6.22
C PRO A 458 -2.17 22.20 6.42
N ALA A 459 -1.60 21.53 5.42
CA ALA A 459 -1.41 20.07 5.43
C ALA A 459 -0.59 19.59 6.65
N ASN A 460 0.47 20.32 7.04
CA ASN A 460 1.27 20.00 8.22
C ASN A 460 0.46 20.07 9.52
N GLN A 461 -0.43 21.06 9.66
CA GLN A 461 -1.30 21.16 10.83
C GLN A 461 -2.35 20.05 10.86
N TYR A 462 -2.87 19.65 9.69
CA TYR A 462 -3.81 18.54 9.62
C TYR A 462 -3.18 17.24 10.14
N TRP A 463 -1.94 16.96 9.81
CA TRP A 463 -1.23 15.77 10.27
C TRP A 463 -0.97 15.71 11.78
N GLU A 464 -1.12 16.83 12.50
CA GLU A 464 -1.06 16.85 13.97
C GLU A 464 -2.39 16.48 14.64
N VAL A 465 -3.50 16.56 13.88
CA VAL A 465 -4.87 16.34 14.39
C VAL A 465 -5.63 15.25 13.63
N TRP A 466 -5.04 14.66 12.62
CA TRP A 466 -5.72 13.74 11.70
C TRP A 466 -6.36 12.53 12.40
N ASP A 467 -5.77 12.03 13.47
CA ASP A 467 -6.23 10.91 14.29
C ASP A 467 -7.09 11.34 15.50
N LYS A 468 -7.28 12.66 15.69
CA LYS A 468 -7.94 13.24 16.88
C LYS A 468 -9.21 14.02 16.52
N ALA A 469 -9.27 14.65 15.35
CA ALA A 469 -10.41 15.44 14.94
C ALA A 469 -11.69 14.59 14.95
N PRO A 470 -12.84 15.09 15.49
CA PRO A 470 -14.11 14.33 15.51
C PRO A 470 -14.59 13.91 14.12
N TRP A 471 -14.36 14.74 13.11
CA TRP A 471 -14.60 14.45 11.70
C TRP A 471 -13.45 15.00 10.87
N GLY A 472 -12.77 14.14 10.13
CA GLY A 472 -11.63 14.51 9.31
C GLY A 472 -11.69 13.93 7.91
N TYR A 473 -10.97 14.55 6.96
CA TYR A 473 -10.84 14.06 5.60
C TYR A 473 -9.41 13.60 5.34
N THR A 474 -9.15 12.29 5.53
CA THR A 474 -7.81 11.71 5.55
C THR A 474 -7.54 10.92 4.26
N ALA A 475 -6.39 11.18 3.67
CA ALA A 475 -5.91 10.43 2.50
C ALA A 475 -5.21 9.12 2.92
N TRP A 476 -5.48 8.06 2.15
CA TRP A 476 -4.87 6.74 2.33
C TRP A 476 -4.18 6.29 1.04
N THR A 477 -2.96 5.76 1.18
CA THR A 477 -2.20 5.24 0.05
C THR A 477 -2.71 3.87 -0.37
N HIS A 478 -2.31 3.45 -1.57
CA HIS A 478 -2.57 2.11 -2.06
C HIS A 478 -1.95 1.02 -1.18
N ARG A 479 -2.72 -0.04 -0.96
CA ARG A 479 -2.24 -1.33 -0.47
C ARG A 479 -2.63 -2.42 -1.48
N PRO A 480 -1.82 -3.46 -1.69
CA PRO A 480 -2.14 -4.51 -2.66
C PRO A 480 -3.29 -5.42 -2.23
N LEU A 481 -3.56 -5.52 -0.93
CA LEU A 481 -4.63 -6.33 -0.34
C LEU A 481 -5.56 -5.47 0.51
N GLY A 482 -6.85 -5.80 0.49
CA GLY A 482 -7.87 -5.16 1.34
C GLY A 482 -7.66 -5.49 2.81
N THR A 483 -7.22 -6.70 3.14
CA THR A 483 -6.88 -7.10 4.51
C THR A 483 -5.78 -6.20 5.10
N MET A 484 -4.77 -5.80 4.33
CA MET A 484 -3.72 -4.91 4.80
C MET A 484 -4.26 -3.53 5.20
N VAL A 485 -5.11 -2.93 4.38
CA VAL A 485 -5.66 -1.62 4.72
C VAL A 485 -6.62 -1.71 5.90
N LEU A 486 -7.44 -2.76 5.98
CA LEU A 486 -8.35 -2.96 7.10
C LEU A 486 -7.59 -3.19 8.42
N GLY A 487 -6.52 -3.97 8.40
CA GLY A 487 -5.66 -4.20 9.55
C GLY A 487 -4.97 -2.93 10.06
N LEU A 488 -4.53 -2.06 9.15
CA LEU A 488 -3.89 -0.79 9.50
C LEU A 488 -4.86 0.28 10.04
N ALA A 489 -6.07 0.34 9.46
CA ALA A 489 -6.97 1.47 9.65
C ALA A 489 -8.07 1.22 10.70
N TYR A 490 -8.49 -0.03 10.90
CA TYR A 490 -9.73 -0.32 11.65
C TYR A 490 -9.60 -1.36 12.74
N ARG A 491 -8.49 -2.10 12.86
CA ARG A 491 -8.26 -2.98 14.01
C ARG A 491 -8.24 -2.18 15.30
N LYS A 492 -8.81 -2.75 16.34
CA LYS A 492 -8.72 -2.17 17.68
C LYS A 492 -7.26 -1.97 18.11
N GLY A 493 -6.97 -0.78 18.61
CA GLY A 493 -5.68 -0.44 19.23
C GLY A 493 -4.50 -0.20 18.28
N VAL A 494 -4.70 -0.30 16.95
CA VAL A 494 -3.62 0.04 16.00
C VAL A 494 -3.42 1.57 15.91
N PRO A 495 -2.19 2.04 15.71
CA PRO A 495 -1.88 3.49 15.74
C PRO A 495 -2.66 4.32 14.72
N TRP A 496 -3.02 3.74 13.56
CA TRP A 496 -3.73 4.45 12.49
C TRP A 496 -5.24 4.26 12.50
N ASN A 497 -5.80 3.71 13.60
CA ASN A 497 -7.25 3.64 13.79
C ASN A 497 -7.82 5.03 14.15
N GLU A 498 -7.80 5.93 13.19
CA GLU A 498 -8.28 7.31 13.31
C GLU A 498 -9.80 7.44 13.60
N VAL A 499 -10.53 6.37 13.35
CA VAL A 499 -11.97 6.24 13.60
C VAL A 499 -12.26 5.92 15.07
N ALA A 500 -11.26 5.42 15.82
CA ALA A 500 -11.43 4.80 17.13
C ALA A 500 -12.43 3.62 17.08
N TYR A 501 -12.35 2.82 16.00
CA TYR A 501 -13.23 1.67 15.80
C TYR A 501 -12.87 0.55 16.78
N ASP A 502 -13.86 0.07 17.52
CA ASP A 502 -13.75 -1.03 18.47
C ASP A 502 -14.96 -1.95 18.26
N ASN A 503 -14.83 -2.89 17.34
CA ASN A 503 -15.87 -3.86 17.02
C ASN A 503 -15.27 -5.27 16.98
N PRO A 504 -15.44 -6.08 18.05
CA PRO A 504 -14.89 -7.43 18.10
C PRO A 504 -15.37 -8.36 16.97
N ALA A 505 -16.57 -8.10 16.42
CA ALA A 505 -17.07 -8.90 15.29
C ALA A 505 -16.31 -8.55 13.99
N PHE A 506 -15.88 -7.30 13.83
CA PHE A 506 -15.04 -6.88 12.71
C PHE A 506 -13.63 -7.51 12.84
N ASP A 507 -13.01 -7.41 14.02
CA ASP A 507 -11.67 -7.96 14.24
C ASP A 507 -11.66 -9.48 13.99
N ALA A 508 -12.66 -10.21 14.50
CA ALA A 508 -12.79 -11.65 14.27
C ALA A 508 -13.03 -12.00 12.79
N ALA A 509 -13.83 -11.21 12.06
CA ALA A 509 -14.08 -11.42 10.63
C ALA A 509 -12.82 -11.15 9.79
N LEU A 510 -12.03 -10.15 10.18
CA LEU A 510 -10.77 -9.83 9.51
C LEU A 510 -9.72 -10.93 9.76
N ASP A 511 -9.59 -11.42 11.00
CA ASP A 511 -8.72 -12.55 11.34
C ASP A 511 -9.06 -13.79 10.52
N ASP A 512 -10.35 -14.09 10.40
CA ASP A 512 -10.84 -15.23 9.61
C ASP A 512 -10.56 -15.04 8.09
N ALA A 513 -10.65 -13.81 7.58
CA ALA A 513 -10.28 -13.50 6.20
C ALA A 513 -8.77 -13.65 5.97
N GLU A 514 -7.93 -13.16 6.87
CA GLU A 514 -6.46 -13.27 6.81
C GLU A 514 -5.97 -14.71 6.90
N ALA A 515 -6.70 -15.59 7.61
CA ALA A 515 -6.43 -17.00 7.69
C ALA A 515 -6.89 -17.83 6.49
N THR A 516 -7.56 -17.22 5.52
CA THR A 516 -8.22 -17.95 4.42
C THR A 516 -7.38 -17.90 3.14
N LEU A 517 -6.86 -19.06 2.72
CA LEU A 517 -6.07 -19.21 1.49
C LEU A 517 -6.90 -19.09 0.22
N ASP A 518 -8.07 -19.73 0.17
CA ASP A 518 -8.93 -19.65 -1.01
C ASP A 518 -9.47 -18.23 -1.20
N VAL A 519 -9.11 -17.60 -2.33
CA VAL A 519 -9.50 -16.21 -2.59
C VAL A 519 -11.01 -16.01 -2.70
N ASN A 520 -11.77 -17.01 -3.18
CA ASN A 520 -13.23 -16.91 -3.29
C ASN A 520 -13.89 -17.05 -1.93
N GLU A 521 -13.38 -17.93 -1.05
CA GLU A 521 -13.85 -18.02 0.34
C GLU A 521 -13.44 -16.77 1.12
N ARG A 522 -12.22 -16.24 0.88
CA ARG A 522 -11.78 -14.98 1.48
C ARG A 522 -12.67 -13.79 1.07
N ARG A 523 -13.14 -13.72 -0.18
CA ARG A 523 -14.13 -12.72 -0.62
C ARG A 523 -15.40 -12.74 0.21
N LYS A 524 -15.92 -13.93 0.54
CA LYS A 524 -17.12 -14.07 1.38
C LYS A 524 -16.89 -13.55 2.80
N LYS A 525 -15.69 -13.78 3.35
CA LYS A 525 -15.32 -13.30 4.68
C LYS A 525 -15.08 -11.78 4.68
N MET A 526 -14.43 -11.28 3.65
CA MET A 526 -14.27 -9.84 3.44
C MET A 526 -15.59 -9.11 3.19
N GLU A 527 -16.61 -9.78 2.62
CA GLU A 527 -17.97 -9.24 2.53
C GLU A 527 -18.52 -8.89 3.92
N VAL A 528 -18.25 -9.72 4.95
CA VAL A 528 -18.64 -9.44 6.33
C VAL A 528 -17.95 -8.17 6.84
N CYS A 529 -16.63 -8.06 6.64
CA CYS A 529 -15.87 -6.85 7.04
C CYS A 529 -16.41 -5.59 6.35
N GLN A 530 -16.59 -5.65 5.02
CA GLN A 530 -17.11 -4.55 4.21
C GLN A 530 -18.49 -4.10 4.69
N LYS A 531 -19.37 -5.08 4.97
CA LYS A 531 -20.73 -4.81 5.43
C LYS A 531 -20.75 -4.19 6.82
N LEU A 532 -19.93 -4.65 7.76
CA LEU A 532 -19.82 -4.06 9.09
C LEU A 532 -19.41 -2.58 9.01
N LEU A 533 -18.41 -2.24 8.19
CA LEU A 533 -17.96 -0.86 8.00
C LEU A 533 -19.07 0.03 7.41
N GLN A 534 -19.85 -0.49 6.44
CA GLN A 534 -21.01 0.23 5.88
C GLN A 534 -22.14 0.41 6.90
N ASP A 535 -22.52 -0.66 7.61
CA ASP A 535 -23.63 -0.65 8.57
C ASP A 535 -23.32 0.29 9.76
N ASP A 536 -22.07 0.29 10.23
CA ASP A 536 -21.59 1.19 11.29
C ASP A 536 -21.34 2.63 10.80
N ALA A 537 -21.39 2.84 9.48
CA ALA A 537 -21.31 4.16 8.83
C ALA A 537 -20.12 5.00 9.33
N ILE A 538 -18.93 4.37 9.40
CA ILE A 538 -17.76 5.02 10.00
C ILE A 538 -17.00 5.94 9.05
N ILE A 539 -17.12 5.70 7.73
CA ILE A 539 -16.35 6.41 6.68
C ILE A 539 -17.23 6.77 5.47
N PRO A 540 -17.75 7.98 5.34
CA PRO A 540 -18.13 8.49 4.02
C PRO A 540 -16.88 8.50 3.13
N GLN A 541 -16.89 7.68 2.06
CA GLN A 541 -15.77 7.51 1.15
C GLN A 541 -16.21 7.80 -0.28
N PRO A 542 -15.86 8.98 -0.86
CA PRO A 542 -16.41 9.38 -2.15
C PRO A 542 -15.97 8.48 -3.32
N PHE A 543 -14.66 8.23 -3.46
CA PHE A 543 -14.13 7.53 -4.63
C PHE A 543 -12.72 6.97 -4.40
N TRP A 544 -12.32 6.04 -5.27
CA TRP A 544 -10.96 5.56 -5.47
C TRP A 544 -10.29 6.39 -6.56
N ARG A 545 -9.04 6.80 -6.33
CA ARG A 545 -8.31 7.66 -7.26
C ARG A 545 -7.47 6.85 -8.25
N SER A 546 -7.47 7.24 -9.52
CA SER A 546 -6.33 6.95 -10.39
C SER A 546 -5.23 7.97 -10.08
N VAL A 547 -3.97 7.52 -10.09
CA VAL A 547 -2.82 8.41 -9.95
C VAL A 547 -2.08 8.50 -11.26
N TYR A 548 -1.40 9.62 -11.44
CA TYR A 548 -0.74 9.96 -12.69
C TYR A 548 0.69 10.40 -12.38
N LYS A 549 1.63 10.01 -13.24
CA LYS A 549 2.97 10.59 -13.28
C LYS A 549 3.18 11.24 -14.63
N ALA A 550 3.97 12.31 -14.66
CA ALA A 550 4.46 12.92 -15.89
C ALA A 550 5.98 12.77 -15.93
N ALA A 551 6.49 12.27 -17.03
CA ALA A 551 7.91 12.09 -17.25
C ALA A 551 8.31 12.55 -18.64
N ASN A 552 9.51 13.10 -18.76
CA ASN A 552 10.12 13.38 -20.05
C ASN A 552 10.31 12.07 -20.82
N LYS A 553 10.03 12.08 -22.12
CA LYS A 553 10.15 10.91 -23.02
C LYS A 553 11.54 10.28 -23.05
N ARG A 554 12.57 11.03 -22.60
CA ARG A 554 13.93 10.50 -22.43
C ARG A 554 14.06 9.53 -21.25
N VAL A 555 13.10 9.53 -20.30
CA VAL A 555 13.06 8.60 -19.19
C VAL A 555 12.44 7.30 -19.66
N LYS A 556 13.27 6.28 -19.84
CA LYS A 556 12.89 4.97 -20.37
C LYS A 556 12.82 3.93 -19.24
N GLY A 557 12.09 2.84 -19.47
CA GLY A 557 11.97 1.74 -18.50
C GLY A 557 11.17 2.06 -17.24
N HIS A 558 10.63 3.28 -17.11
CA HIS A 558 9.83 3.68 -15.95
C HIS A 558 8.45 3.02 -15.97
N GLN A 559 8.06 2.47 -14.81
CA GLN A 559 6.71 1.98 -14.54
C GLN A 559 6.14 2.70 -13.31
N THR A 560 4.94 3.24 -13.43
CA THR A 560 4.27 3.88 -12.29
C THR A 560 3.78 2.82 -11.31
N HIS A 561 4.25 2.89 -10.07
CA HIS A 561 3.80 2.00 -9.01
C HIS A 561 2.49 2.54 -8.39
N PRO A 562 1.48 1.69 -8.08
CA PRO A 562 0.21 2.14 -7.49
C PRO A 562 0.35 2.89 -6.17
N THR A 563 1.38 2.56 -5.36
CA THR A 563 1.73 3.26 -4.11
C THR A 563 2.66 4.46 -4.36
N LEU A 564 2.99 4.78 -5.64
CA LEU A 564 3.95 5.80 -6.03
C LEU A 564 5.40 5.50 -5.58
N TYR A 565 5.74 4.26 -5.29
CA TYR A 565 7.11 3.87 -5.00
C TYR A 565 8.02 4.10 -6.21
N HIS A 566 9.22 4.58 -5.96
CA HIS A 566 10.25 4.73 -6.97
C HIS A 566 11.04 3.42 -7.10
N GLN A 567 10.79 2.68 -8.19
CA GLN A 567 11.51 1.47 -8.56
C GLN A 567 12.30 1.77 -9.83
N PHE A 568 13.51 2.35 -9.69
CA PHE A 568 14.28 2.89 -10.81
C PHE A 568 15.38 1.95 -11.32
N HIS A 569 15.43 0.70 -10.86
CA HIS A 569 16.45 -0.27 -11.29
C HIS A 569 16.45 -0.55 -12.80
N ASN A 570 15.30 -0.42 -13.47
CA ASN A 570 15.18 -0.57 -14.93
C ASN A 570 15.12 0.78 -15.66
N VAL A 571 15.26 1.90 -14.95
CA VAL A 571 15.17 3.23 -15.55
C VAL A 571 16.51 3.64 -16.11
N TRP A 572 16.49 4.16 -17.34
CA TRP A 572 17.65 4.73 -18.03
C TRP A 572 17.25 5.99 -18.81
N LEU A 573 18.23 6.76 -19.27
CA LEU A 573 18.00 8.03 -19.94
C LEU A 573 18.43 7.92 -21.40
N ASP A 574 17.53 8.29 -22.30
CA ASP A 574 17.79 8.33 -23.74
C ASP A 574 18.20 9.76 -24.16
N GLY A 575 19.47 10.07 -24.01
CA GLY A 575 20.08 11.31 -24.49
C GLY A 575 19.97 12.49 -23.54
#